data_6a5be2067ef30b8b615acabedec3a523
#
_entry.id   6a5be2067ef30b8b615acabedec3a523
#
_cell.length_a   1.000
_cell.length_b   1.000
_cell.length_c   1.000
_cell.angle_alpha   90.00
_cell.angle_beta   90.00
_cell.angle_gamma   90.00
#
_symmetry.space_group_name_H-M   'P 1'
#
loop_
_entity.id
_entity.type
_entity.pdbx_description
1 polymer ?
#
loop_
_entity_poly.entity_id
_entity_poly.type
_entity_poly.pdbx_seq_one_letter_code
_entity_poly.pdbx_strand_id
1 'polypeptide(L)'
;MRIDLPPFGPAQLGHALRMLAACALAYSVSWLFRLPEVYWSLVTVVIVTHPDLPSTVTASRDRIIGTLIGAPAGALAIIGREHGLPTLPLYAVGLVPLVLLTAAWQSLRLSSITFTIVLLAPAGGSSFALPVLRVIEIVIGTLAALIISLVRFPGRLA
;
A
#
# COMPACT_ATOMS: atom_id res chain seq x y z
N MET A 1 -23.80 1.19 23.34
CA MET A 1 -23.62 1.17 21.88
C MET A 1 -23.72 -0.29 21.43
N ARG A 2 -24.88 -0.70 20.88
CA ARG A 2 -25.02 -2.05 20.29
C ARG A 2 -24.35 -2.00 18.92
N ILE A 3 -23.32 -2.80 18.71
CA ILE A 3 -22.73 -3.00 17.40
C ILE A 3 -23.58 -4.06 16.72
N ASP A 4 -24.53 -3.63 15.89
CA ASP A 4 -25.27 -4.54 15.03
C ASP A 4 -24.33 -5.01 13.91
N LEU A 5 -23.72 -6.17 14.13
CA LEU A 5 -22.88 -6.80 13.10
C LEU A 5 -23.80 -7.29 11.97
N PRO A 6 -23.52 -6.92 10.72
CA PRO A 6 -24.29 -7.44 9.59
C PRO A 6 -24.15 -8.97 9.53
N PRO A 7 -25.21 -9.69 9.12
CA PRO A 7 -25.15 -11.14 9.02
C PRO A 7 -24.03 -11.57 8.04
N PHE A 8 -23.20 -12.50 8.47
CA PHE A 8 -22.11 -13.04 7.66
C PHE A 8 -22.69 -13.98 6.59
N GLY A 9 -22.82 -13.48 5.37
CA GLY A 9 -23.41 -14.19 4.24
C GLY A 9 -22.36 -14.70 3.23
N PRO A 10 -22.79 -15.41 2.18
CA PRO A 10 -21.89 -15.98 1.17
C PRO A 10 -21.06 -14.92 0.42
N ALA A 11 -21.55 -13.70 0.27
CA ALA A 11 -20.82 -12.60 -0.37
C ALA A 11 -19.62 -12.15 0.48
N GLN A 12 -19.79 -12.01 1.79
CA GLN A 12 -18.73 -11.68 2.74
C GLN A 12 -17.67 -12.79 2.81
N LEU A 13 -18.13 -14.06 2.81
CA LEU A 13 -17.23 -15.21 2.76
C LEU A 13 -16.39 -15.20 1.46
N GLY A 14 -17.04 -14.97 0.31
CA GLY A 14 -16.35 -14.89 -0.97
C GLY A 14 -15.30 -13.75 -1.02
N HIS A 15 -15.62 -12.59 -0.42
CA HIS A 15 -14.67 -11.49 -0.31
C HIS A 15 -13.50 -11.85 0.61
N ALA A 16 -13.77 -12.45 1.77
CA ALA A 16 -12.72 -12.89 2.71
C ALA A 16 -11.79 -13.93 2.07
N LEU A 17 -12.33 -14.93 1.39
CA LEU A 17 -11.54 -15.95 0.68
C LEU A 17 -10.67 -15.33 -0.42
N ARG A 18 -11.21 -14.37 -1.16
CA ARG A 18 -10.46 -13.62 -2.18
C ARG A 18 -9.29 -12.86 -1.56
N MET A 19 -9.53 -12.14 -0.47
CA MET A 19 -8.48 -11.40 0.24
C MET A 19 -7.40 -12.34 0.77
N LEU A 20 -7.78 -13.47 1.39
CA LEU A 20 -6.84 -14.48 1.87
C LEU A 20 -6.01 -15.09 0.74
N ALA A 21 -6.65 -15.44 -0.38
CA ALA A 21 -5.94 -15.97 -1.56
C ALA A 21 -4.96 -14.95 -2.16
N ALA A 22 -5.35 -13.67 -2.21
CA ALA A 22 -4.47 -12.59 -2.67
C ALA A 22 -3.28 -12.38 -1.71
N CYS A 23 -3.51 -12.45 -0.39
CA CYS A 23 -2.44 -12.42 0.60
C CYS A 23 -1.49 -13.61 0.46
N ALA A 24 -2.02 -14.83 0.28
CA ALA A 24 -1.20 -16.02 0.09
C ALA A 24 -0.33 -15.91 -1.17
N LEU A 25 -0.90 -15.41 -2.27
CA LEU A 25 -0.16 -15.17 -3.52
C LEU A 25 0.94 -14.10 -3.31
N ALA A 26 0.60 -12.96 -2.73
CA ALA A 26 1.55 -11.88 -2.46
C ALA A 26 2.69 -12.35 -1.55
N TYR A 27 2.36 -13.11 -0.48
CA TYR A 27 3.35 -13.70 0.41
C TYR A 27 4.29 -14.63 -0.34
N SER A 28 3.75 -15.57 -1.12
CA SER A 28 4.54 -16.57 -1.86
C SER A 28 5.49 -15.91 -2.86
N VAL A 29 5.01 -14.90 -3.58
CA VAL A 29 5.85 -14.14 -4.54
C VAL A 29 6.93 -13.37 -3.80
N SER A 30 6.60 -12.63 -2.74
CA SER A 30 7.56 -11.86 -1.97
C SER A 30 8.63 -12.75 -1.32
N TRP A 31 8.22 -13.92 -0.81
CA TRP A 31 9.14 -14.92 -0.27
C TRP A 31 10.08 -15.49 -1.33
N LEU A 32 9.55 -15.80 -2.53
CA LEU A 32 10.34 -16.30 -3.65
C LEU A 32 11.45 -15.31 -4.07
N PHE A 33 11.12 -14.02 -4.09
CA PHE A 33 12.08 -12.94 -4.37
C PHE A 33 12.94 -12.56 -3.15
N ARG A 34 12.79 -13.25 -2.02
CA ARG A 34 13.54 -13.02 -0.76
C ARG A 34 13.48 -11.56 -0.31
N LEU A 35 12.30 -10.93 -0.44
CA LEU A 35 12.13 -9.56 0.01
C LEU A 35 12.23 -9.50 1.54
N PRO A 36 12.93 -8.49 2.10
CA PRO A 36 13.19 -8.42 3.54
C PRO A 36 11.93 -8.14 4.36
N GLU A 37 10.94 -7.45 3.80
CA GLU A 37 9.76 -6.98 4.52
C GLU A 37 8.45 -7.37 3.83
N VAL A 38 8.23 -8.69 3.68
CA VAL A 38 7.09 -9.30 2.98
C VAL A 38 5.72 -8.73 3.41
N TYR A 39 5.59 -8.28 4.65
CA TYR A 39 4.34 -7.76 5.20
C TYR A 39 3.80 -6.52 4.47
N TRP A 40 4.64 -5.74 3.80
CA TRP A 40 4.18 -4.57 3.05
C TRP A 40 3.37 -4.94 1.81
N SER A 41 3.70 -6.05 1.16
CA SER A 41 2.87 -6.59 0.09
C SER A 41 1.50 -7.04 0.61
N LEU A 42 1.45 -7.67 1.80
CA LEU A 42 0.20 -8.08 2.45
C LEU A 42 -0.66 -6.88 2.85
N VAL A 43 -0.05 -5.85 3.46
CA VAL A 43 -0.74 -4.59 3.80
C VAL A 43 -1.34 -3.96 2.54
N THR A 44 -0.62 -3.99 1.42
CA THR A 44 -1.11 -3.47 0.15
C THR A 44 -2.31 -4.26 -0.35
N VAL A 45 -2.28 -5.61 -0.31
CA VAL A 45 -3.44 -6.45 -0.65
C VAL A 45 -4.67 -6.04 0.14
N VAL A 46 -4.54 -5.90 1.48
CA VAL A 46 -5.66 -5.53 2.35
C VAL A 46 -6.22 -4.14 2.01
N ILE A 47 -5.35 -3.18 1.67
CA ILE A 47 -5.77 -1.82 1.31
C ILE A 47 -6.51 -1.77 -0.02
N VAL A 48 -6.07 -2.55 -1.05
CA VAL A 48 -6.60 -2.42 -2.40
C VAL A 48 -7.71 -3.40 -2.73
N THR A 49 -7.86 -4.50 -1.96
CA THR A 49 -8.88 -5.50 -2.25
C THR A 49 -10.26 -5.05 -1.78
N HIS A 50 -11.16 -4.83 -2.73
CA HIS A 50 -12.57 -4.48 -2.48
C HIS A 50 -13.50 -5.63 -2.91
N PRO A 51 -14.77 -5.63 -2.45
CA PRO A 51 -15.75 -6.64 -2.85
C PRO A 51 -15.99 -6.69 -4.36
N ASP A 52 -15.90 -5.56 -5.04
CA ASP A 52 -16.08 -5.41 -6.49
C ASP A 52 -14.75 -5.11 -7.22
N LEU A 53 -14.67 -5.52 -8.48
CA LEU A 53 -13.48 -5.32 -9.31
C LEU A 53 -13.20 -3.85 -9.64
N PRO A 54 -14.20 -3.01 -10.02
CA PRO A 54 -13.94 -1.60 -10.31
C PRO A 54 -13.31 -0.84 -9.14
N SER A 55 -13.80 -1.05 -7.92
CA SER A 55 -13.23 -0.43 -6.72
C SER A 55 -11.81 -0.94 -6.43
N THR A 56 -11.55 -2.25 -6.64
CA THR A 56 -10.20 -2.82 -6.52
C THR A 56 -9.24 -2.18 -7.52
N VAL A 57 -9.65 -2.00 -8.78
CA VAL A 57 -8.84 -1.34 -9.81
C VAL A 57 -8.55 0.11 -9.45
N THR A 58 -9.57 0.85 -9.02
CA THR A 58 -9.40 2.25 -8.59
C THR A 58 -8.45 2.37 -7.40
N ALA A 59 -8.64 1.56 -6.37
CA ALA A 59 -7.77 1.55 -5.19
C ALA A 59 -6.33 1.13 -5.54
N SER A 60 -6.17 0.19 -6.46
CA SER A 60 -4.86 -0.24 -6.97
C SER A 60 -4.14 0.89 -7.70
N ARG A 61 -4.84 1.61 -8.57
CA ARG A 61 -4.32 2.78 -9.28
C ARG A 61 -3.89 3.86 -8.29
N ASP A 62 -4.74 4.20 -7.33
CA ASP A 62 -4.47 5.23 -6.33
C ASP A 62 -3.27 4.84 -5.44
N ARG A 63 -3.14 3.54 -5.12
CA ARG A 63 -1.98 3.01 -4.39
C ARG A 63 -0.68 3.17 -5.17
N ILE A 64 -0.68 2.83 -6.46
CA ILE A 64 0.51 2.97 -7.33
C ILE A 64 0.88 4.44 -7.47
N ILE A 65 -0.07 5.33 -7.81
CA ILE A 65 0.18 6.76 -7.98
C ILE A 65 0.72 7.37 -6.67
N GLY A 66 0.07 7.06 -5.55
CA GLY A 66 0.52 7.54 -4.24
C GLY A 66 1.94 7.10 -3.90
N THR A 67 2.30 5.87 -4.28
CA THR A 67 3.66 5.36 -4.08
C THR A 67 4.68 6.04 -4.97
N LEU A 68 4.36 6.25 -6.25
CA LEU A 68 5.23 6.94 -7.20
C LEU A 68 5.51 8.40 -6.81
N ILE A 69 4.64 9.03 -6.04
CA ILE A 69 4.85 10.38 -5.51
C ILE A 69 5.51 10.34 -4.14
N GLY A 70 5.03 9.49 -3.24
CA GLY A 70 5.48 9.45 -1.85
C GLY A 70 6.87 8.85 -1.67
N ALA A 71 7.24 7.83 -2.45
CA ALA A 71 8.54 7.19 -2.31
C ALA A 71 9.72 8.09 -2.74
N PRO A 72 9.68 8.80 -3.87
CA PRO A 72 10.71 9.79 -4.21
C PRO A 72 10.80 10.94 -3.21
N ALA A 73 9.66 11.45 -2.74
CA ALA A 73 9.64 12.49 -1.70
C ALA A 73 10.32 12.01 -0.41
N GLY A 74 10.04 10.77 0.01
CA GLY A 74 10.71 10.14 1.14
C GLY A 74 12.21 9.94 0.92
N ALA A 75 12.62 9.52 -0.29
CA ALA A 75 14.02 9.38 -0.65
C ALA A 75 14.78 10.72 -0.56
N LEU A 76 14.20 11.80 -1.07
CA LEU A 76 14.78 13.15 -0.95
C LEU A 76 14.94 13.57 0.51
N ALA A 77 13.96 13.28 1.36
CA ALA A 77 14.05 13.57 2.78
C ALA A 77 15.12 12.72 3.49
N ILE A 78 15.33 11.45 3.08
CA ILE A 78 16.42 10.62 3.60
C ILE A 78 17.77 11.23 3.24
N ILE A 79 17.97 11.69 2.00
CA ILE A 79 19.19 12.37 1.58
C ILE A 79 19.44 13.60 2.46
N GLY A 80 18.41 14.43 2.71
CA GLY A 80 18.53 15.57 3.61
C GLY A 80 18.97 15.16 5.03
N ARG A 81 18.44 14.05 5.55
CA ARG A 81 18.84 13.49 6.85
C ARG A 81 20.30 13.04 6.89
N GLU A 82 20.80 12.44 5.81
CA GLU A 82 22.20 12.03 5.68
C GLU A 82 23.15 13.24 5.64
N HIS A 83 22.70 14.39 5.15
CA HIS A 83 23.43 15.65 5.21
C HIS A 83 23.27 16.38 6.56
N GLY A 84 22.77 15.72 7.60
CA GLY A 84 22.69 16.24 8.95
C GLY A 84 21.45 17.07 9.27
N LEU A 85 20.49 17.15 8.37
CA LEU A 85 19.23 17.86 8.66
C LEU A 85 18.37 17.04 9.65
N PRO A 86 17.77 17.69 10.66
CA PRO A 86 16.94 16.96 11.63
C PRO A 86 15.68 16.39 10.98
N THR A 87 15.29 15.18 11.40
CA THR A 87 14.19 14.42 10.80
C THR A 87 12.84 15.14 10.91
N LEU A 88 12.57 15.81 12.04
CA LEU A 88 11.26 16.46 12.26
C LEU A 88 10.97 17.60 11.28
N PRO A 89 11.86 18.57 11.05
CA PRO A 89 11.70 19.56 9.98
C PRO A 89 11.56 18.94 8.58
N LEU A 90 12.38 17.94 8.24
CA LEU A 90 12.29 17.25 6.96
C LEU A 90 10.90 16.58 6.77
N TYR A 91 10.41 15.95 7.84
CA TYR A 91 9.08 15.36 7.84
C TYR A 91 8.01 16.41 7.62
N ALA A 92 8.04 17.53 8.34
CA ALA A 92 7.06 18.59 8.20
C ALA A 92 7.08 19.23 6.79
N VAL A 93 8.27 19.55 6.28
CA VAL A 93 8.44 20.15 4.93
C VAL A 93 7.97 19.20 3.83
N GLY A 94 8.23 17.91 3.94
CA GLY A 94 7.77 16.92 2.96
C GLY A 94 6.29 16.57 3.09
N LEU A 95 5.77 16.49 4.32
CA LEU A 95 4.38 16.11 4.56
C LEU A 95 3.37 17.20 4.17
N VAL A 96 3.65 18.46 4.47
CA VAL A 96 2.72 19.59 4.24
C VAL A 96 2.27 19.66 2.77
N PRO A 97 3.16 19.69 1.76
CA PRO A 97 2.72 19.73 0.37
C PRO A 97 1.94 18.47 -0.04
N LEU A 98 2.31 17.29 0.47
CA LEU A 98 1.58 16.04 0.18
C LEU A 98 0.17 16.04 0.78
N VAL A 99 -0.01 16.60 1.97
CA VAL A 99 -1.33 16.75 2.59
C VAL A 99 -2.18 17.76 1.84
N LEU A 100 -1.61 18.87 1.40
CA LEU A 100 -2.32 19.85 0.55
C LEU A 100 -2.75 19.25 -0.78
N LEU A 101 -1.88 18.45 -1.42
CA LEU A 101 -2.24 17.69 -2.62
C LEU A 101 -3.37 16.70 -2.35
N THR A 102 -3.37 16.04 -1.19
CA THR A 102 -4.44 15.12 -0.77
C THR A 102 -5.77 15.85 -0.60
N ALA A 103 -5.76 17.07 -0.09
CA ALA A 103 -6.97 17.89 0.04
C ALA A 103 -7.58 18.25 -1.34
N ALA A 104 -6.73 18.43 -2.36
CA ALA A 104 -7.17 18.70 -3.72
C ALA A 104 -7.58 17.41 -4.48
N TRP A 105 -6.85 16.30 -4.27
CA TRP A 105 -7.06 15.01 -4.94
C TRP A 105 -7.00 13.86 -3.94
N GLN A 106 -8.16 13.36 -3.54
CA GLN A 106 -8.28 12.29 -2.54
C GLN A 106 -7.55 10.99 -2.94
N SER A 107 -7.38 10.74 -4.25
CA SER A 107 -6.59 9.62 -4.77
C SER A 107 -5.11 9.66 -4.33
N LEU A 108 -4.59 10.82 -3.96
CA LEU A 108 -3.19 10.99 -3.55
C LEU A 108 -2.94 10.80 -2.05
N ARG A 109 -3.97 10.51 -1.24
CA ARG A 109 -3.80 10.34 0.22
C ARG A 109 -2.75 9.29 0.60
N LEU A 110 -2.56 8.28 -0.26
CA LEU A 110 -1.57 7.23 -0.05
C LEU A 110 -0.12 7.70 -0.26
N SER A 111 0.10 8.85 -0.89
CA SER A 111 1.44 9.45 -1.04
C SER A 111 2.02 9.88 0.31
N SER A 112 1.20 10.51 1.16
CA SER A 112 1.62 10.92 2.50
C SER A 112 1.96 9.72 3.38
N ILE A 113 1.21 8.62 3.26
CA ILE A 113 1.49 7.37 3.97
C ILE A 113 2.82 6.77 3.50
N THR A 114 3.03 6.67 2.19
CA THR A 114 4.28 6.12 1.63
C THR A 114 5.49 6.98 2.00
N PHE A 115 5.37 8.31 1.91
CA PHE A 115 6.39 9.24 2.36
C PHE A 115 6.78 9.01 3.83
N THR A 116 5.77 8.93 4.71
CA THR A 116 5.96 8.71 6.15
C THR A 116 6.70 7.38 6.42
N ILE A 117 6.26 6.30 5.77
CA ILE A 117 6.89 4.98 5.92
C ILE A 117 8.35 5.01 5.46
N VAL A 118 8.62 5.61 4.30
CA VAL A 118 9.97 5.66 3.73
C VAL A 118 10.91 6.48 4.61
N LEU A 119 10.48 7.65 5.07
CA LEU A 119 11.33 8.54 5.87
C LEU A 119 11.57 8.02 7.29
N LEU A 120 10.55 7.43 7.93
CA LEU A 120 10.61 6.99 9.33
C LEU A 120 11.05 5.53 9.49
N ALA A 121 11.21 4.78 8.40
CA ALA A 121 11.75 3.43 8.47
C ALA A 121 13.15 3.44 9.12
N PRO A 122 13.49 2.42 9.92
CA PRO A 122 14.81 2.29 10.52
C PRO A 122 15.90 2.34 9.45
N ALA A 123 16.96 3.10 9.72
CA ALA A 123 18.10 3.22 8.82
C ALA A 123 18.88 1.88 8.78
N GLY A 124 18.56 1.04 7.81
CA GLY A 124 19.22 -0.25 7.60
C GLY A 124 19.44 -0.47 6.10
N GLY A 125 20.43 0.19 5.51
CA GLY A 125 20.75 0.03 4.09
C GLY A 125 21.07 1.35 3.38
N SER A 126 21.29 1.31 2.07
CA SER A 126 21.50 2.52 1.27
C SER A 126 20.22 3.33 1.18
N SER A 127 20.33 4.67 1.14
CA SER A 127 19.22 5.63 1.08
C SER A 127 18.19 5.36 0.00
N PHE A 128 18.59 4.68 -1.07
CA PHE A 128 17.72 4.33 -2.19
C PHE A 128 17.13 2.91 -2.12
N ALA A 129 17.69 2.00 -1.30
CA ALA A 129 17.22 0.63 -1.24
C ALA A 129 15.80 0.54 -0.65
N LEU A 130 15.52 1.27 0.42
CA LEU A 130 14.21 1.27 1.07
C LEU A 130 13.09 1.77 0.17
N PRO A 131 13.20 2.96 -0.49
CA PRO A 131 12.17 3.43 -1.42
C PRO A 131 11.89 2.45 -2.56
N VAL A 132 12.94 1.87 -3.15
CA VAL A 132 12.82 0.91 -4.26
C VAL A 132 12.13 -0.37 -3.80
N LEU A 133 12.53 -0.92 -2.65
CA LEU A 133 11.89 -2.11 -2.08
C LEU A 133 10.40 -1.85 -1.80
N ARG A 134 10.02 -0.67 -1.29
CA ARG A 134 8.61 -0.30 -1.09
C ARG A 134 7.82 -0.29 -2.38
N VAL A 135 8.38 0.25 -3.46
CA VAL A 135 7.72 0.22 -4.77
C VAL A 135 7.50 -1.23 -5.21
N ILE A 136 8.50 -2.09 -5.11
CA ILE A 136 8.42 -3.51 -5.51
C ILE A 136 7.33 -4.24 -4.69
N GLU A 137 7.35 -4.12 -3.37
CA GLU A 137 6.38 -4.76 -2.48
C GLU A 137 4.94 -4.31 -2.75
N ILE A 138 4.75 -3.02 -3.01
CA ILE A 138 3.44 -2.46 -3.35
C ILE A 138 2.97 -2.96 -4.71
N VAL A 139 3.85 -3.06 -5.70
CA VAL A 139 3.52 -3.62 -7.01
C VAL A 139 3.11 -5.08 -6.88
N ILE A 140 3.85 -5.90 -6.14
CA ILE A 140 3.53 -7.31 -5.90
C ILE A 140 2.15 -7.45 -5.24
N GLY A 141 1.91 -6.71 -4.15
CA GLY A 141 0.62 -6.75 -3.46
C GLY A 141 -0.55 -6.31 -4.35
N THR A 142 -0.35 -5.25 -5.14
CA THR A 142 -1.36 -4.74 -6.08
C THR A 142 -1.67 -5.75 -7.19
N LEU A 143 -0.64 -6.34 -7.80
CA LEU A 143 -0.82 -7.35 -8.84
C LEU A 143 -1.50 -8.61 -8.30
N ALA A 144 -1.11 -9.08 -7.11
CA ALA A 144 -1.76 -10.21 -6.47
C ALA A 144 -3.25 -9.94 -6.21
N ALA A 145 -3.61 -8.76 -5.71
CA ALA A 145 -4.99 -8.36 -5.49
C ALA A 145 -5.79 -8.31 -6.80
N LEU A 146 -5.23 -7.75 -7.86
CA LEU A 146 -5.89 -7.67 -9.18
C LEU A 146 -6.06 -9.06 -9.80
N ILE A 147 -5.02 -9.90 -9.82
CA ILE A 147 -5.07 -11.26 -10.39
C ILE A 147 -6.16 -12.08 -9.70
N ILE A 148 -6.17 -12.10 -8.37
CA ILE A 148 -7.16 -12.86 -7.61
C ILE A 148 -8.56 -12.26 -7.75
N SER A 149 -8.69 -10.93 -7.94
CA SER A 149 -9.98 -10.28 -8.17
C SER A 149 -10.62 -10.65 -9.52
N LEU A 150 -9.85 -11.15 -10.48
CA LEU A 150 -10.36 -11.70 -11.74
C LEU A 150 -10.93 -13.12 -11.57
N VAL A 151 -10.53 -13.84 -10.53
CA VAL A 151 -11.05 -15.19 -10.25
C VAL A 151 -12.46 -15.06 -9.66
N ARG A 152 -13.39 -15.88 -10.18
CA ARG A 152 -14.76 -15.95 -9.68
C ARG A 152 -14.81 -16.76 -8.38
N PHE A 153 -15.10 -16.08 -7.28
CA PHE A 153 -15.38 -16.72 -6.00
C PHE A 153 -16.89 -16.85 -5.77
N PRO A 154 -17.35 -17.84 -4.99
CA PRO A 154 -18.76 -17.97 -4.60
C PRO A 154 -19.28 -16.68 -3.96
N GLY A 155 -20.52 -16.26 -4.31
CA GLY A 155 -21.17 -15.07 -3.71
C GLY A 155 -20.96 -13.76 -4.47
N ARG A 156 -20.37 -13.76 -5.68
CA ARG A 156 -20.38 -12.56 -6.54
C ARG A 156 -21.83 -12.33 -7.01
N LEU A 157 -22.45 -11.26 -6.56
CA LEU A 157 -23.67 -10.74 -7.19
C LEU A 157 -23.29 -10.31 -8.61
N ALA A 158 -24.04 -10.81 -9.59
CA ALA A 158 -23.88 -10.47 -11.01
C ALA A 158 -24.21 -8.99 -11.22
#